data_90380ebf4624a143a512150ea7f89739
#
_entry.id   90380ebf4624a143a512150ea7f89739
#
_cell.length_a   1.000
_cell.length_b   1.000
_cell.length_c   1.000
_cell.angle_alpha   90.00
_cell.angle_beta   90.00
_cell.angle_gamma   90.00
#
_symmetry.space_group_name_H-M   'P 1'
#
loop_
_entity.id
_entity.type
_entity.pdbx_description
1 polymer ?
#
loop_
_entity_poly.entity_id
_entity_poly.type
_entity_poly.pdbx_seq_one_letter_code
_entity_poly.pdbx_strand_id
1 'polypeptide(L)'
;MIVIRSFDVNKPGFEVDEIKGGVAGGSILKKFCKPKKCDPIASGCFEVNQFIEVRPGIVVKDENGNIKRSYWVGTTMDPTLTRADRLVGQVLGEVGSLPEVFVELEVNFFLLRRLLGVRTKGTERQGKVQKLAKGEILMLNIGSMSTGARVVAVKNDLAKLQLTSPVCTSKGEKIALSRRVEKHWRLIGWGQIQAGITLDVPPCPI
;
A
#
# COMPACT_ATOMS: atom_id res chain seq x y z
N MET A 1 -6.40 -0.97 -9.75
CA MET A 1 -6.81 0.33 -9.17
C MET A 1 -6.26 0.43 -7.76
N ILE A 2 -5.64 1.56 -7.39
CA ILE A 2 -5.26 1.83 -5.99
C ILE A 2 -6.41 2.54 -5.31
N VAL A 3 -6.84 2.04 -4.15
CA VAL A 3 -7.95 2.63 -3.38
C VAL A 3 -7.47 3.86 -2.63
N ILE A 4 -8.16 4.97 -2.81
CA ILE A 4 -7.88 6.25 -2.15
C ILE A 4 -8.96 6.58 -1.12
N ARG A 5 -10.19 6.15 -1.36
CA ARG A 5 -11.34 6.34 -0.48
C ARG A 5 -12.21 5.11 -0.47
N SER A 6 -12.82 4.81 0.66
CA SER A 6 -13.86 3.81 0.77
C SER A 6 -14.92 4.20 1.80
N PHE A 7 -16.17 3.90 1.52
CA PHE A 7 -17.30 4.24 2.40
C PHE A 7 -18.45 3.26 2.26
N ASP A 8 -19.19 3.14 3.33
CA ASP A 8 -20.44 2.39 3.39
C ASP A 8 -21.58 3.29 2.86
N VAL A 9 -22.36 2.75 1.94
CA VAL A 9 -23.51 3.45 1.33
C VAL A 9 -24.85 3.07 1.96
N ASN A 10 -24.84 2.15 2.93
CA ASN A 10 -26.04 1.69 3.58
C ASN A 10 -26.55 2.71 4.59
N LYS A 11 -27.86 2.95 4.58
CA LYS A 11 -28.50 3.82 5.58
C LYS A 11 -28.73 3.03 6.88
N PRO A 12 -28.69 3.67 8.03
CA PRO A 12 -29.10 3.05 9.28
C PRO A 12 -30.56 2.55 9.21
N GLY A 13 -30.79 1.30 9.64
CA GLY A 13 -32.12 0.71 9.66
C GLY A 13 -32.48 -0.13 8.43
N PHE A 14 -31.56 -0.35 7.50
CA PHE A 14 -31.77 -1.30 6.41
C PHE A 14 -31.87 -2.74 6.96
N GLU A 15 -32.79 -3.51 6.39
CA GLU A 15 -32.87 -4.96 6.61
C GLU A 15 -31.70 -5.66 5.90
N VAL A 16 -31.40 -6.90 6.33
CA VAL A 16 -30.24 -7.66 5.84
C VAL A 16 -30.28 -7.83 4.31
N ASP A 17 -31.47 -7.99 3.75
CA ASP A 17 -31.69 -8.18 2.30
C ASP A 17 -31.51 -6.87 1.50
N GLU A 18 -31.59 -5.72 2.15
CA GLU A 18 -31.44 -4.41 1.54
C GLU A 18 -29.99 -3.90 1.57
N ILE A 19 -29.10 -4.59 2.30
CA ILE A 19 -27.71 -4.19 2.45
C ILE A 19 -27.00 -4.29 1.11
N LYS A 20 -26.46 -3.16 0.66
CA LYS A 20 -25.62 -3.07 -0.52
C LYS A 20 -24.16 -3.19 -0.11
N GLY A 21 -23.31 -3.73 -0.99
CA GLY A 21 -21.89 -3.72 -0.78
C GLY A 21 -21.32 -2.29 -0.67
N GLY A 22 -20.16 -2.16 -0.04
CA GLY A 22 -19.52 -0.86 0.11
C GLY A 22 -18.93 -0.34 -1.19
N VAL A 23 -18.59 0.94 -1.21
CA VAL A 23 -18.01 1.63 -2.36
C VAL A 23 -16.53 1.90 -2.10
N ALA A 24 -15.70 1.59 -3.08
CA ALA A 24 -14.29 1.94 -3.11
C ALA A 24 -13.98 2.81 -4.32
N GLY A 25 -13.32 3.93 -4.09
CA GLY A 25 -12.87 4.86 -5.12
C GLY A 25 -11.35 4.99 -5.14
N GLY A 26 -10.78 5.14 -6.31
CA GLY A 26 -9.33 5.23 -6.43
C GLY A 26 -8.83 5.58 -7.83
N SER A 27 -7.52 5.56 -8.00
CA SER A 27 -6.86 5.83 -9.29
C SER A 27 -6.49 4.54 -10.00
N ILE A 28 -6.80 4.47 -11.29
CA ILE A 28 -6.36 3.39 -12.17
C ILE A 28 -4.97 3.76 -12.70
N LEU A 29 -3.93 3.10 -12.20
CA LEU A 29 -2.55 3.43 -12.56
C LEU A 29 -2.01 2.66 -13.76
N LYS A 30 -2.50 1.44 -13.99
CA LYS A 30 -2.06 0.58 -15.12
C LYS A 30 -3.24 -0.10 -15.76
N LYS A 31 -3.24 -0.11 -17.09
CA LYS A 31 -4.14 -0.93 -17.88
C LYS A 31 -3.62 -2.36 -17.89
N PHE A 32 -4.29 -3.27 -17.23
CA PHE A 32 -4.09 -4.71 -17.43
C PHE A 32 -5.13 -5.19 -18.45
N CYS A 33 -4.96 -4.78 -19.70
CA CYS A 33 -5.70 -5.37 -20.80
C CYS A 33 -4.85 -6.42 -21.49
N LYS A 34 -5.34 -7.63 -21.60
CA LYS A 34 -4.82 -8.60 -22.58
C LYS A 34 -5.04 -8.00 -23.97
N PRO A 35 -4.03 -8.00 -24.86
CA PRO A 35 -4.01 -7.19 -26.11
C PRO A 35 -5.06 -7.55 -27.15
N LYS A 36 -6.02 -8.43 -26.89
CA LYS A 36 -6.96 -8.94 -27.91
C LYS A 36 -8.43 -8.51 -27.78
N LYS A 37 -8.83 -7.73 -26.75
CA LYS A 37 -10.27 -7.40 -26.55
C LYS A 37 -10.57 -6.03 -25.96
N CYS A 38 -9.65 -5.11 -25.89
CA CYS A 38 -9.94 -3.80 -25.31
C CYS A 38 -9.98 -2.74 -26.41
N ASP A 39 -11.15 -2.15 -26.59
CA ASP A 39 -11.28 -0.88 -27.31
C ASP A 39 -10.41 0.20 -26.65
N PRO A 40 -9.70 1.02 -27.42
CA PRO A 40 -8.77 2.03 -26.87
C PRO A 40 -9.45 3.07 -25.97
N ILE A 41 -10.77 3.12 -25.91
CA ILE A 41 -11.55 4.08 -25.11
C ILE A 41 -12.04 3.47 -23.80
N ALA A 42 -12.19 2.15 -23.69
CA ALA A 42 -12.70 1.46 -22.51
C ALA A 42 -11.58 0.91 -21.61
N SER A 43 -10.64 1.75 -21.28
CA SER A 43 -9.48 1.33 -20.54
C SER A 43 -9.70 1.36 -19.02
N GLY A 44 -9.70 0.20 -18.42
CA GLY A 44 -9.63 0.03 -16.96
C GLY A 44 -10.98 0.03 -16.27
N CYS A 45 -12.07 -0.28 -16.92
CA CYS A 45 -13.37 -0.50 -16.30
C CYS A 45 -13.44 -1.92 -15.73
N PHE A 46 -13.95 -2.03 -14.50
CA PHE A 46 -14.48 -3.29 -13.99
C PHE A 46 -15.83 -3.54 -14.65
N GLU A 47 -16.05 -4.77 -15.09
CA GLU A 47 -17.38 -5.17 -15.62
C GLU A 47 -18.34 -5.44 -14.46
N VAL A 48 -19.63 -5.23 -14.70
CA VAL A 48 -20.67 -5.59 -13.73
C VAL A 48 -20.63 -7.11 -13.53
N ASN A 49 -20.67 -7.55 -12.27
CA ASN A 49 -20.54 -8.96 -11.86
C ASN A 49 -19.15 -9.58 -12.10
N GLN A 50 -18.12 -8.77 -12.34
CA GLN A 50 -16.74 -9.26 -12.37
C GLN A 50 -16.22 -9.54 -10.96
N PHE A 51 -15.57 -10.71 -10.78
CA PHE A 51 -14.83 -10.97 -9.55
C PHE A 51 -13.57 -10.12 -9.50
N ILE A 52 -13.36 -9.47 -8.37
CA ILE A 52 -12.19 -8.63 -8.12
C ILE A 52 -11.39 -9.16 -6.94
N GLU A 53 -10.08 -9.07 -7.06
CA GLU A 53 -9.14 -9.38 -6.00
C GLU A 53 -8.72 -8.10 -5.28
N VAL A 54 -8.56 -8.18 -3.96
CA VAL A 54 -8.06 -7.08 -3.10
C VAL A 54 -6.73 -7.48 -2.50
N ARG A 55 -5.68 -6.72 -2.72
CA ARG A 55 -4.34 -6.94 -2.13
C ARG A 55 -3.84 -5.70 -1.39
N PRO A 56 -3.13 -5.88 -0.26
CA PRO A 56 -2.75 -7.11 0.42
C PRO A 56 -3.92 -7.86 1.07
N GLY A 57 -5.13 -7.33 1.10
CA GLY A 57 -6.27 -7.91 1.78
C GLY A 57 -6.22 -7.71 3.31
N ILE A 58 -7.11 -8.37 4.04
CA ILE A 58 -7.10 -8.33 5.50
C ILE A 58 -5.99 -9.26 5.99
N VAL A 59 -5.07 -8.69 6.73
CA VAL A 59 -3.96 -9.43 7.33
C VAL A 59 -4.36 -9.82 8.74
N VAL A 60 -4.49 -11.12 8.99
CA VAL A 60 -4.73 -11.68 10.32
C VAL A 60 -3.46 -12.40 10.77
N LYS A 61 -3.06 -12.18 12.01
CA LYS A 61 -1.98 -12.97 12.63
C LYS A 61 -2.60 -14.21 13.27
N ASP A 62 -1.98 -15.37 13.05
CA ASP A 62 -2.35 -16.58 13.77
C ASP A 62 -1.79 -16.56 15.21
N GLU A 63 -2.14 -17.58 16.00
CA GLU A 63 -1.69 -17.73 17.41
C GLU A 63 -0.16 -17.77 17.54
N ASN A 64 0.55 -18.14 16.47
CA ASN A 64 2.02 -18.20 16.42
C ASN A 64 2.65 -16.88 15.89
N GLY A 65 1.83 -15.86 15.62
CA GLY A 65 2.30 -14.57 15.12
C GLY A 65 2.59 -14.54 13.60
N ASN A 66 2.34 -15.64 12.88
CA ASN A 66 2.50 -15.69 11.43
C ASN A 66 1.37 -14.94 10.74
N ILE A 67 1.70 -14.27 9.65
CA ILE A 67 0.74 -13.47 8.88
C ILE A 67 -0.07 -14.41 7.99
N LYS A 68 -1.37 -14.54 8.30
CA LYS A 68 -2.36 -15.17 7.40
C LYS A 68 -3.16 -14.10 6.68
N ARG A 69 -3.48 -14.37 5.43
CA ARG A 69 -4.34 -13.50 4.63
C ARG A 69 -5.74 -14.06 4.54
N SER A 70 -6.70 -13.17 4.62
CA SER A 70 -8.06 -13.45 4.20
C SER A 70 -8.31 -12.73 2.86
N TYR A 71 -8.72 -13.47 1.83
CA TYR A 71 -9.14 -12.93 0.55
C TYR A 71 -10.64 -12.80 0.55
N TRP A 72 -11.11 -11.66 0.07
CA TRP A 72 -12.51 -11.48 -0.24
C TRP A 72 -12.60 -11.14 -1.72
N VAL A 73 -13.19 -12.07 -2.47
CA VAL A 73 -13.52 -11.89 -3.87
C VAL A 73 -15.03 -11.92 -3.93
N GLY A 74 -15.64 -10.79 -4.22
CA GLY A 74 -17.09 -10.75 -4.36
C GLY A 74 -17.59 -9.38 -4.80
N THR A 75 -18.63 -9.38 -5.62
CA THR A 75 -19.36 -8.19 -6.05
C THR A 75 -20.21 -7.59 -4.93
N THR A 76 -20.45 -8.36 -3.87
CA THR A 76 -21.09 -7.94 -2.62
C THR A 76 -20.05 -7.92 -1.52
N MET A 77 -19.21 -6.89 -1.52
CA MET A 77 -18.23 -6.71 -0.46
C MET A 77 -18.93 -6.36 0.84
N ASP A 78 -18.50 -7.00 1.95
CA ASP A 78 -18.99 -6.66 3.28
C ASP A 78 -18.82 -5.14 3.51
N PRO A 79 -19.91 -4.40 3.76
CA PRO A 79 -19.87 -2.97 3.97
C PRO A 79 -18.97 -2.55 5.15
N THR A 80 -18.73 -3.45 6.12
CA THR A 80 -17.83 -3.18 7.24
C THR A 80 -16.37 -2.97 6.80
N LEU A 81 -15.97 -3.56 5.67
CA LEU A 81 -14.63 -3.42 5.10
C LEU A 81 -14.40 -2.06 4.44
N THR A 82 -15.46 -1.43 3.94
CA THR A 82 -15.39 -0.14 3.27
C THR A 82 -15.61 1.04 4.22
N ARG A 83 -16.16 0.75 5.40
CA ARG A 83 -16.48 1.77 6.40
C ARG A 83 -15.23 2.48 6.89
N ALA A 84 -15.31 3.80 7.02
CA ALA A 84 -14.24 4.64 7.55
C ALA A 84 -12.89 4.47 6.82
N ASP A 85 -12.90 4.42 5.50
CA ASP A 85 -11.71 4.35 4.65
C ASP A 85 -10.80 3.13 4.92
N ARG A 86 -11.35 2.01 5.43
CA ARG A 86 -10.55 0.81 5.78
C ARG A 86 -9.88 0.15 4.57
N LEU A 87 -10.37 0.37 3.36
CA LEU A 87 -9.76 -0.13 2.13
C LEU A 87 -8.68 0.79 1.56
N VAL A 88 -8.44 1.94 2.13
CA VAL A 88 -7.39 2.85 1.66
C VAL A 88 -6.02 2.17 1.74
N GLY A 89 -5.26 2.26 0.66
CA GLY A 89 -3.97 1.58 0.52
C GLY A 89 -4.04 0.19 -0.11
N GLN A 90 -5.23 -0.39 -0.25
CA GLN A 90 -5.42 -1.65 -0.95
C GLN A 90 -5.37 -1.45 -2.47
N VAL A 91 -5.02 -2.53 -3.18
CA VAL A 91 -5.03 -2.56 -4.64
C VAL A 91 -6.11 -3.52 -5.10
N LEU A 92 -7.01 -3.03 -5.96
CA LEU A 92 -8.09 -3.80 -6.56
C LEU A 92 -7.76 -4.12 -8.01
N GLY A 93 -8.09 -5.31 -8.46
CA GLY A 93 -7.94 -5.72 -9.85
C GLY A 93 -8.51 -7.09 -10.15
N GLU A 94 -8.33 -7.52 -11.39
CA GLU A 94 -8.71 -8.85 -11.85
C GLU A 94 -7.96 -9.94 -11.07
N VAL A 95 -8.63 -11.02 -10.75
CA VAL A 95 -8.06 -12.15 -10.01
C VAL A 95 -6.81 -12.70 -10.71
N GLY A 96 -5.71 -12.84 -9.98
CA GLY A 96 -4.43 -13.34 -10.48
C GLY A 96 -3.61 -12.35 -11.30
N SER A 97 -4.10 -11.11 -11.55
CA SER A 97 -3.38 -10.09 -12.32
C SER A 97 -2.67 -9.05 -11.45
N LEU A 98 -2.91 -9.06 -10.13
CA LEU A 98 -2.37 -8.07 -9.21
C LEU A 98 -0.89 -8.31 -8.90
N PRO A 99 -0.14 -7.23 -8.60
CA PRO A 99 1.25 -7.34 -8.17
C PRO A 99 1.41 -8.18 -6.90
N GLU A 100 2.63 -8.62 -6.67
CA GLU A 100 3.01 -9.38 -5.48
C GLU A 100 2.88 -8.53 -4.22
N VAL A 101 2.79 -9.21 -3.09
CA VAL A 101 2.72 -8.58 -1.79
C VAL A 101 4.01 -8.82 -1.03
N PHE A 102 4.65 -7.74 -0.68
CA PHE A 102 5.96 -7.74 -0.03
C PHE A 102 5.85 -7.57 1.49
N VAL A 103 6.69 -8.29 2.22
CA VAL A 103 6.93 -8.13 3.67
C VAL A 103 8.28 -7.48 3.95
N GLU A 104 9.25 -7.67 3.06
CA GLU A 104 10.52 -6.97 3.08
C GLU A 104 10.79 -6.34 1.72
N LEU A 105 11.41 -5.18 1.72
CA LEU A 105 11.78 -4.45 0.52
C LEU A 105 13.27 -4.16 0.50
N GLU A 106 13.88 -4.33 -0.66
CA GLU A 106 15.20 -3.80 -0.98
C GLU A 106 15.02 -2.56 -1.86
N VAL A 107 15.46 -1.42 -1.35
CA VAL A 107 15.17 -0.11 -1.93
C VAL A 107 16.48 0.62 -2.20
N ASN A 108 16.65 1.06 -3.42
CA ASN A 108 17.66 2.05 -3.75
C ASN A 108 17.14 3.42 -3.34
N PHE A 109 17.81 4.10 -2.40
CA PHE A 109 17.28 5.30 -1.76
C PHE A 109 18.16 6.53 -2.01
N PHE A 110 17.48 7.68 -2.03
CA PHE A 110 18.10 8.99 -2.17
C PHE A 110 17.61 9.90 -1.05
N LEU A 111 18.53 10.39 -0.23
CA LEU A 111 18.21 11.29 0.86
C LEU A 111 18.25 12.75 0.39
N LEU A 112 17.31 13.53 0.91
CA LEU A 112 17.33 14.98 0.74
C LEU A 112 18.54 15.58 1.48
N ARG A 113 19.09 16.65 0.94
CA ARG A 113 20.20 17.35 1.59
C ARG A 113 19.80 18.03 2.90
N ARG A 114 18.54 18.50 2.97
CA ARG A 114 17.99 19.25 4.12
C ARG A 114 16.56 18.81 4.41
N LEU A 115 16.17 18.86 5.68
CA LEU A 115 14.81 18.61 6.13
C LEU A 115 13.90 19.79 5.72
N LEU A 116 12.78 19.48 5.07
CA LEU A 116 11.79 20.47 4.70
C LEU A 116 10.91 20.83 5.92
N GLY A 117 10.70 22.13 6.12
CA GLY A 117 9.75 22.63 7.13
C GLY A 117 10.22 22.52 8.59
N VAL A 118 11.49 22.22 8.84
CA VAL A 118 12.09 22.23 10.20
C VAL A 118 13.05 23.39 10.30
N ARG A 119 12.77 24.35 11.19
CA ARG A 119 13.68 25.44 11.55
C ARG A 119 14.43 25.01 12.80
N THR A 120 15.75 24.95 12.75
CA THR A 120 16.57 24.72 13.95
C THR A 120 16.53 25.96 14.80
N LYS A 121 16.22 25.84 16.11
CA LYS A 121 16.21 26.96 17.05
C LYS A 121 17.55 27.70 16.98
N GLY A 122 17.49 28.98 16.63
CA GLY A 122 18.66 29.89 16.65
C GLY A 122 19.42 30.05 15.32
N THR A 123 19.06 29.37 14.26
CA THR A 123 19.67 29.57 12.94
C THR A 123 18.62 29.41 11.84
N GLU A 124 18.61 30.27 10.84
CA GLU A 124 17.74 30.15 9.63
C GLU A 124 18.05 28.92 8.75
N ARG A 125 18.99 28.10 9.17
CA ARG A 125 19.45 26.95 8.39
C ARG A 125 18.60 25.72 8.71
N GLN A 126 18.02 25.14 7.67
CA GLN A 126 17.34 23.84 7.74
C GLN A 126 18.34 22.75 8.15
N GLY A 127 17.91 21.85 9.06
CA GLY A 127 18.72 20.74 9.53
C GLY A 127 19.16 19.81 8.37
N LYS A 128 20.40 19.34 8.40
CA LYS A 128 20.91 18.35 7.44
C LYS A 128 20.25 16.99 7.71
N VAL A 129 19.82 16.29 6.65
CA VAL A 129 19.30 14.92 6.78
C VAL A 129 20.46 13.98 7.12
N GLN A 130 20.33 13.26 8.23
CA GLN A 130 21.29 12.25 8.65
C GLN A 130 21.14 10.97 7.82
N LYS A 131 22.24 10.22 7.64
CA LYS A 131 22.23 8.91 6.99
C LYS A 131 21.29 7.94 7.71
N LEU A 132 20.77 6.94 6.97
CA LEU A 132 19.97 5.88 7.57
C LEU A 132 20.81 5.02 8.51
N ALA A 133 20.26 4.69 9.67
CA ALA A 133 20.88 3.83 10.65
C ALA A 133 20.18 2.46 10.70
N LYS A 134 20.95 1.40 10.96
CA LYS A 134 20.38 0.07 11.21
C LYS A 134 19.50 0.10 12.45
N GLY A 135 18.33 -0.56 12.38
CA GLY A 135 17.36 -0.59 13.47
C GLY A 135 16.42 0.61 13.53
N GLU A 136 16.64 1.63 12.72
CA GLU A 136 15.79 2.81 12.64
C GLU A 136 14.40 2.46 12.10
N ILE A 137 13.38 3.15 12.62
CA ILE A 137 12.00 3.02 12.15
C ILE A 137 11.66 4.20 11.25
N LEU A 138 11.25 3.89 10.04
CA LEU A 138 10.80 4.84 9.03
C LEU A 138 9.32 4.67 8.76
N MET A 139 8.68 5.69 8.25
CA MET A 139 7.38 5.58 7.59
C MET A 139 7.59 5.63 6.09
N LEU A 140 7.03 4.65 5.40
CA LEU A 140 7.05 4.54 3.95
C LEU A 140 5.68 4.89 3.39
N ASN A 141 5.66 5.69 2.33
CA ASN A 141 4.46 5.91 1.54
C ASN A 141 4.63 5.24 0.18
N ILE A 142 3.80 4.24 -0.08
CA ILE A 142 3.82 3.39 -1.28
C ILE A 142 2.44 3.44 -1.91
N GLY A 143 2.30 4.13 -3.04
CA GLY A 143 0.98 4.45 -3.59
C GLY A 143 0.14 5.25 -2.61
N SER A 144 -1.04 4.76 -2.24
CA SER A 144 -1.92 5.37 -1.22
C SER A 144 -1.70 4.78 0.19
N MET A 145 -0.84 3.77 0.34
CA MET A 145 -0.59 3.11 1.62
C MET A 145 0.58 3.76 2.36
N SER A 146 0.40 3.93 3.67
CA SER A 146 1.46 4.31 4.60
C SER A 146 1.75 3.14 5.54
N THR A 147 3.01 2.70 5.60
CA THR A 147 3.41 1.59 6.47
C THR A 147 4.70 1.93 7.21
N GLY A 148 4.83 1.40 8.43
CA GLY A 148 6.09 1.45 9.15
C GLY A 148 7.10 0.48 8.55
N ALA A 149 8.38 0.82 8.60
CA ALA A 149 9.44 -0.07 8.19
C ALA A 149 10.64 0.04 9.14
N ARG A 150 11.24 -1.10 9.47
CA ARG A 150 12.50 -1.14 10.21
C ARG A 150 13.65 -1.33 9.24
N VAL A 151 14.67 -0.53 9.36
CA VAL A 151 15.91 -0.66 8.59
C VAL A 151 16.70 -1.85 9.11
N VAL A 152 16.79 -2.92 8.32
CA VAL A 152 17.53 -4.14 8.67
C VAL A 152 19.01 -4.00 8.35
N ALA A 153 19.30 -3.50 7.16
CA ALA A 153 20.66 -3.28 6.69
C ALA A 153 20.71 -2.09 5.72
N VAL A 154 21.85 -1.42 5.70
CA VAL A 154 22.14 -0.36 4.74
C VAL A 154 23.50 -0.64 4.13
N LYS A 155 23.58 -0.65 2.80
CA LYS A 155 24.83 -0.82 2.06
C LYS A 155 24.84 0.20 0.92
N ASN A 156 25.72 1.21 1.03
CA ASN A 156 25.78 2.35 0.12
C ASN A 156 24.39 3.01 -0.02
N ASP A 157 23.82 2.98 -1.23
CA ASP A 157 22.51 3.56 -1.56
C ASP A 157 21.36 2.54 -1.53
N LEU A 158 21.64 1.28 -1.10
CA LEU A 158 20.67 0.22 -0.97
C LEU A 158 20.31 0.00 0.50
N ALA A 159 19.03 0.00 0.83
CA ALA A 159 18.51 -0.31 2.15
C ALA A 159 17.58 -1.52 2.11
N LYS A 160 17.77 -2.46 3.06
CA LYS A 160 16.83 -3.55 3.31
C LYS A 160 15.89 -3.14 4.41
N LEU A 161 14.60 -3.14 4.12
CA LEU A 161 13.53 -2.63 4.97
C LEU A 161 12.54 -3.75 5.28
N GLN A 162 12.33 -4.03 6.55
CA GLN A 162 11.29 -4.95 7.01
C GLN A 162 10.01 -4.16 7.29
N LEU A 163 8.93 -4.52 6.62
CA LEU A 163 7.65 -3.81 6.73
C LEU A 163 6.87 -4.24 7.98
N THR A 164 6.20 -3.31 8.61
CA THR A 164 5.27 -3.59 9.73
C THR A 164 3.98 -4.22 9.21
N SER A 165 3.50 -3.76 8.06
CA SER A 165 2.34 -4.31 7.36
C SER A 165 2.73 -4.62 5.93
N PRO A 166 2.30 -5.78 5.39
CA PRO A 166 2.58 -6.15 4.01
C PRO A 166 1.99 -5.14 3.02
N VAL A 167 2.65 -4.95 1.89
CA VAL A 167 2.23 -3.99 0.86
C VAL A 167 2.21 -4.66 -0.50
N CYS A 168 1.14 -4.43 -1.27
CA CYS A 168 1.04 -4.82 -2.66
C CYS A 168 1.70 -3.74 -3.54
N THR A 169 2.80 -4.09 -4.19
CA THR A 169 3.57 -3.16 -5.03
C THR A 169 4.37 -3.91 -6.11
N SER A 170 5.00 -3.16 -6.99
CA SER A 170 5.81 -3.71 -8.08
C SER A 170 7.26 -3.26 -7.96
N LYS A 171 8.18 -4.07 -8.49
CA LYS A 171 9.56 -3.64 -8.67
C LYS A 171 9.61 -2.40 -9.55
N GLY A 172 10.52 -1.48 -9.26
CA GLY A 172 10.65 -0.21 -9.96
C GLY A 172 9.73 0.90 -9.44
N GLU A 173 8.79 0.61 -8.54
CA GLU A 173 7.91 1.63 -7.95
C GLU A 173 8.69 2.58 -7.03
N LYS A 174 8.31 3.86 -7.07
CA LYS A 174 8.91 4.88 -6.21
C LYS A 174 8.17 4.97 -4.89
N ILE A 175 8.93 5.11 -3.82
CA ILE A 175 8.42 5.25 -2.46
C ILE A 175 8.96 6.49 -1.80
N ALA A 176 8.19 7.10 -0.91
CA ALA A 176 8.67 8.19 -0.08
C ALA A 176 9.12 7.66 1.29
N LEU A 177 10.21 8.20 1.79
CA LEU A 177 10.81 7.84 3.08
C LEU A 177 10.65 8.99 4.05
N SER A 178 10.02 8.73 5.19
CA SER A 178 9.82 9.72 6.24
C SER A 178 10.40 9.22 7.57
N ARG A 179 11.02 10.14 8.31
CA ARG A 179 11.59 9.92 9.64
C ARG A 179 10.83 10.72 10.67
N ARG A 180 10.71 10.17 11.87
CA ARG A 180 10.11 10.88 12.98
C ARG A 180 11.11 11.89 13.57
N VAL A 181 10.81 13.17 13.43
CA VAL A 181 11.59 14.27 13.96
C VAL A 181 10.67 15.13 14.84
N GLU A 182 11.02 15.33 16.10
CA GLU A 182 10.23 16.15 17.06
C GLU A 182 8.74 15.79 17.09
N LYS A 183 8.44 14.48 17.20
CA LYS A 183 7.07 13.91 17.22
C LYS A 183 6.31 13.98 15.88
N HIS A 184 6.88 14.54 14.81
CA HIS A 184 6.28 14.63 13.48
C HIS A 184 7.02 13.77 12.47
N TRP A 185 6.29 13.17 11.54
CA TRP A 185 6.88 12.49 10.39
C TRP A 185 7.32 13.52 9.35
N ARG A 186 8.59 13.49 8.98
CA ARG A 186 9.20 14.42 8.01
C ARG A 186 9.80 13.64 6.87
N LEU A 187 9.52 14.09 5.65
CA LEU A 187 10.12 13.53 4.45
C LEU A 187 11.63 13.72 4.48
N ILE A 188 12.37 12.62 4.41
CA ILE A 188 13.83 12.61 4.39
C ILE A 188 14.42 12.23 3.03
N GLY A 189 13.61 11.60 2.17
CA GLY A 189 14.06 11.14 0.87
C GLY A 189 13.00 10.33 0.14
N TRP A 190 13.44 9.72 -0.93
CA TRP A 190 12.65 8.81 -1.73
C TRP A 190 13.50 7.61 -2.14
N GLY A 191 12.87 6.56 -2.58
CA GLY A 191 13.57 5.37 -3.04
C GLY A 191 12.82 4.67 -4.16
N GLN A 192 13.49 3.69 -4.77
CA GLN A 192 12.93 2.83 -5.80
C GLN A 192 13.10 1.37 -5.40
N ILE A 193 12.03 0.61 -5.46
CA ILE A 193 12.00 -0.80 -5.10
C ILE A 193 12.78 -1.60 -6.14
N GLN A 194 13.80 -2.33 -5.69
CA GLN A 194 14.63 -3.18 -6.55
C GLN A 194 14.21 -4.65 -6.44
N ALA A 195 14.04 -5.11 -5.21
CA ALA A 195 13.69 -6.48 -4.88
C ALA A 195 12.95 -6.52 -3.53
N GLY A 196 12.57 -7.71 -3.10
CA GLY A 196 11.98 -7.91 -1.78
C GLY A 196 11.58 -9.35 -1.56
N ILE A 197 11.15 -9.65 -0.33
CA ILE A 197 10.58 -10.93 0.05
C ILE A 197 9.07 -10.79 -0.02
N THR A 198 8.45 -11.69 -0.79
CA THR A 198 7.00 -11.74 -1.00
C THR A 198 6.35 -12.73 -0.05
N LEU A 199 5.08 -12.51 0.24
CA LEU A 199 4.22 -13.52 0.86
C LEU A 199 3.67 -14.43 -0.23
N ASP A 200 3.70 -15.74 0.00
CA ASP A 200 2.99 -16.69 -0.83
C ASP A 200 1.48 -16.42 -0.73
N VAL A 201 0.89 -16.28 -1.89
CA VAL A 201 -0.53 -16.05 -2.06
C VAL A 201 -1.16 -17.38 -2.42
N PRO A 202 -1.91 -18.06 -1.52
CA PRO A 202 -2.61 -19.26 -1.91
C PRO A 202 -3.59 -18.94 -3.05
N PRO A 203 -3.80 -19.87 -4.00
CA PRO A 203 -4.74 -19.67 -5.08
C PRO A 203 -6.13 -19.39 -4.51
N CYS A 204 -6.86 -18.46 -5.15
CA CYS A 204 -8.23 -18.17 -4.78
C CYS A 204 -9.08 -19.45 -4.93
N PRO A 205 -9.79 -19.90 -3.91
CA PRO A 205 -10.78 -20.96 -4.09
C PRO A 205 -11.85 -20.40 -5.03
N ILE A 206 -11.99 -21.03 -6.17
CA ILE A 206 -13.04 -20.77 -7.16
C ILE A 206 -14.32 -21.46 -6.71
#